data_3aa45dd667112afdd83e7bd08d694fd4
#
_entry.id   3aa45dd667112afdd83e7bd08d694fd4
#
_cell.length_a   1.000
_cell.length_b   1.000
_cell.length_c   1.000
_cell.angle_alpha   90.00
_cell.angle_beta   90.00
_cell.angle_gamma   90.00
#
_symmetry.space_group_name_H-M   'P 1'
#
loop_
_entity.id
_entity.type
_entity.pdbx_description
1 polymer ?
#
loop_
_entity_poly.entity_id
_entity_poly.type
_entity_poly.pdbx_seq_one_letter_code
_entity_poly.pdbx_strand_id
1 'polypeptide(L)'
;MKNKYIFTTLFALFTIMATSCQARSAQTTTQKEITLEDSAETDSNSGISDASVPAEDNNASTETDAPITSEVSAVFMEEQTLLEYEGLSLKALSWDPDTANLIIQAQNSSAQDYTIQFSDTSVNNYMVEPNFSMNVKADAQAEKNAEFSLDDFDSCGIEEATQIQTKILLLDSVSFDTIYTSDYITIQTGDSDKQQIFDESGEILYDQDGLKLISKGFVDDPEWGKLWKIYISNDTDQDLCIYSPDVTLNDHTMDVIFSATVPVGKKAVSSMTVFQSDLDNYQINEITSARFTLHLKNPATFETIQTIDNISLGNQ
;
A
#
# COMPACT_ATOMS: atom_id res chain seq x y z
N MET A 1 -15.55 -42.17 -7.13
CA MET A 1 -15.26 -41.63 -5.80
C MET A 1 -13.92 -40.91 -5.86
N LYS A 2 -13.88 -39.70 -6.36
CA LYS A 2 -12.73 -38.77 -6.31
C LYS A 2 -13.32 -37.40 -6.69
N ASN A 3 -13.61 -36.55 -5.74
CA ASN A 3 -13.78 -35.10 -5.81
C ASN A 3 -14.58 -34.59 -4.58
N LYS A 4 -13.97 -34.73 -3.39
CA LYS A 4 -14.58 -34.15 -2.17
C LYS A 4 -13.59 -33.38 -1.29
N TYR A 5 -12.35 -33.13 -1.74
CA TYR A 5 -11.32 -32.52 -0.87
C TYR A 5 -10.79 -31.16 -1.36
N ILE A 6 -11.34 -30.57 -2.42
CA ILE A 6 -10.86 -29.28 -2.97
C ILE A 6 -11.66 -28.08 -2.41
N PHE A 7 -12.83 -28.32 -1.81
CA PHE A 7 -13.71 -27.21 -1.36
C PHE A 7 -13.47 -26.71 0.07
N THR A 8 -12.66 -27.41 0.89
CA THR A 8 -12.50 -27.06 2.30
C THR A 8 -11.30 -26.14 2.58
N THR A 9 -10.38 -25.99 1.63
CA THR A 9 -9.19 -25.14 1.80
C THR A 9 -9.38 -23.71 1.29
N LEU A 10 -10.40 -23.47 0.47
CA LEU A 10 -10.68 -22.14 -0.06
C LEU A 10 -11.51 -21.28 0.89
N PHE A 11 -12.20 -21.90 1.86
CA PHE A 11 -13.07 -21.18 2.81
C PHE A 11 -12.30 -20.58 3.99
N ALA A 12 -11.10 -21.10 4.31
CA ALA A 12 -10.26 -20.54 5.38
C ALA A 12 -9.48 -19.29 4.98
N LEU A 13 -9.27 -19.05 3.67
CA LEU A 13 -8.60 -17.83 3.18
C LEU A 13 -9.56 -16.63 3.06
N PHE A 14 -10.87 -16.89 3.00
CA PHE A 14 -11.87 -15.82 2.83
C PHE A 14 -12.23 -15.12 4.15
N THR A 15 -11.93 -15.75 5.30
CA THR A 15 -12.26 -15.16 6.62
C THR A 15 -11.22 -14.13 7.10
N ILE A 16 -10.02 -14.06 6.49
CA ILE A 16 -8.99 -13.07 6.83
C ILE A 16 -9.11 -11.80 5.95
N MET A 17 -9.85 -11.85 4.83
CA MET A 17 -10.08 -10.68 3.97
C MET A 17 -11.25 -9.79 4.42
N ALA A 18 -11.93 -10.13 5.52
CA ALA A 18 -13.09 -9.36 5.97
C ALA A 18 -12.75 -8.08 6.77
N THR A 19 -11.47 -7.78 7.01
CA THR A 19 -11.08 -6.60 7.80
C THR A 19 -10.38 -5.49 7.00
N SER A 20 -10.12 -5.66 5.72
CA SER A 20 -9.73 -4.53 4.87
C SER A 20 -10.31 -4.73 3.47
N CYS A 21 -11.11 -3.79 3.03
CA CYS A 21 -11.64 -3.71 1.67
C CYS A 21 -10.54 -3.29 0.67
N GLN A 22 -9.28 -3.60 0.97
CA GLN A 22 -8.14 -3.27 0.11
C GLN A 22 -7.65 -4.49 -0.62
N ALA A 23 -7.65 -4.40 -1.96
CA ALA A 23 -6.89 -5.32 -2.79
C ALA A 23 -5.40 -5.11 -2.48
N ARG A 24 -4.81 -5.97 -1.63
CA ARG A 24 -3.36 -6.07 -1.55
C ARG A 24 -2.86 -6.45 -2.93
N SER A 25 -1.99 -5.66 -3.52
CA SER A 25 -1.10 -6.17 -4.55
C SER A 25 -0.30 -7.29 -3.88
N ALA A 26 -0.62 -8.52 -4.22
CA ALA A 26 0.07 -9.68 -3.67
C ALA A 26 1.46 -9.75 -4.32
N GLN A 27 2.46 -9.20 -3.66
CA GLN A 27 3.83 -9.59 -3.96
C GLN A 27 4.01 -11.03 -3.52
N THR A 28 3.84 -11.95 -4.45
CA THR A 28 4.19 -13.35 -4.27
C THR A 28 5.71 -13.47 -4.34
N THR A 29 6.36 -13.42 -3.19
CA THR A 29 7.76 -13.85 -3.09
C THR A 29 7.79 -15.35 -3.27
N THR A 30 8.17 -15.81 -4.45
CA THR A 30 8.43 -17.21 -4.74
C THR A 30 9.67 -17.63 -3.96
N GLN A 31 9.49 -18.28 -2.82
CA GLN A 31 10.57 -19.01 -2.16
C GLN A 31 10.96 -20.20 -3.05
N LYS A 32 12.10 -20.09 -3.67
CA LYS A 32 12.75 -21.17 -4.39
C LYS A 32 13.35 -22.12 -3.35
N GLU A 33 12.73 -23.25 -3.17
CA GLU A 33 13.22 -24.34 -2.34
C GLU A 33 14.55 -24.86 -2.93
N ILE A 34 15.66 -24.62 -2.23
CA ILE A 34 16.97 -25.16 -2.62
C ILE A 34 17.12 -26.50 -1.91
N THR A 35 16.96 -27.56 -2.66
CA THR A 35 17.33 -28.92 -2.23
C THR A 35 18.84 -29.01 -2.25
N LEU A 36 19.46 -29.27 -1.09
CA LEU A 36 20.87 -29.61 -0.96
C LEU A 36 21.05 -31.08 -1.35
N GLU A 37 21.69 -31.34 -2.49
CA GLU A 37 22.35 -32.61 -2.72
C GLU A 37 23.86 -32.45 -2.55
N ASP A 38 24.37 -33.29 -1.69
CA ASP A 38 25.74 -33.50 -1.27
C ASP A 38 26.51 -34.19 -2.39
N SER A 39 27.71 -33.68 -2.77
CA SER A 39 28.77 -34.50 -3.40
C SER A 39 30.13 -33.81 -3.24
N ALA A 40 31.01 -34.56 -2.67
CA ALA A 40 32.36 -34.26 -2.24
C ALA A 40 33.39 -34.28 -3.38
N GLU A 41 34.53 -33.61 -3.08
CA GLU A 41 35.93 -33.85 -3.52
C GLU A 41 36.31 -33.62 -5.00
N THR A 42 37.35 -32.89 -5.31
CA THR A 42 38.79 -33.07 -5.08
C THR A 42 39.62 -31.90 -5.65
N ASP A 43 40.61 -31.54 -4.86
CA ASP A 43 41.99 -31.09 -5.08
C ASP A 43 42.55 -30.73 -6.49
N SER A 44 43.25 -29.60 -6.59
CA SER A 44 44.70 -29.40 -6.81
C SER A 44 45.03 -28.07 -7.52
N ASN A 45 45.68 -27.22 -6.83
CA ASN A 45 47.10 -26.78 -6.85
C ASN A 45 47.60 -25.98 -8.07
N SER A 46 48.28 -24.90 -7.68
CA SER A 46 49.46 -24.23 -8.28
C SER A 46 49.29 -23.07 -9.29
N GLY A 47 49.94 -21.98 -8.90
CA GLY A 47 50.75 -21.19 -9.80
C GLY A 47 50.95 -19.71 -9.43
N ILE A 48 52.05 -19.45 -8.76
CA ILE A 48 52.66 -18.13 -8.44
C ILE A 48 53.21 -17.43 -9.69
N SER A 49 53.13 -16.10 -9.77
CA SER A 49 54.17 -15.12 -10.15
C SER A 49 53.56 -13.73 -10.28
N ASP A 50 53.84 -12.80 -9.45
CA ASP A 50 54.95 -11.86 -9.23
C ASP A 50 55.38 -11.08 -10.49
N ALA A 51 55.26 -9.75 -10.40
CA ALA A 51 56.22 -8.73 -10.82
C ALA A 51 55.52 -7.35 -11.08
N SER A 52 55.73 -6.43 -10.18
CA SER A 52 56.57 -5.22 -10.23
C SER A 52 55.95 -3.97 -10.88
N VAL A 53 55.95 -2.96 -10.01
CA VAL A 53 55.77 -1.50 -10.21
C VAL A 53 56.96 -0.95 -11.07
N PRO A 54 56.78 0.18 -11.80
CA PRO A 54 57.39 1.39 -11.29
C PRO A 54 56.52 2.65 -11.29
N ALA A 55 56.85 3.52 -10.34
CA ALA A 55 56.36 4.87 -10.15
C ALA A 55 57.10 5.88 -11.05
N GLU A 56 56.50 7.05 -11.20
CA GLU A 56 56.95 8.44 -11.37
C GLU A 56 56.01 9.19 -12.31
N ASP A 57 55.66 10.46 -12.24
CA ASP A 57 55.99 11.57 -11.36
C ASP A 57 54.96 12.71 -11.67
N ASN A 58 54.64 13.51 -10.68
CA ASN A 58 54.17 14.88 -10.62
C ASN A 58 53.60 15.62 -11.86
N ASN A 59 52.40 16.17 -11.76
CA ASN A 59 52.30 17.63 -11.79
C ASN A 59 51.00 18.15 -11.15
N ALA A 60 51.17 19.12 -10.27
CA ALA A 60 50.13 19.83 -9.53
C ALA A 60 49.38 20.82 -10.42
N SER A 61 48.07 20.87 -10.34
CA SER A 61 47.30 22.08 -10.50
C SER A 61 46.11 22.05 -9.55
N THR A 62 46.20 22.94 -8.58
CA THR A 62 45.22 23.32 -7.59
C THR A 62 44.02 23.96 -8.30
N GLU A 63 42.90 23.25 -8.39
CA GLU A 63 41.60 23.89 -8.45
C GLU A 63 40.84 23.47 -7.20
N THR A 64 40.58 24.47 -6.38
CA THR A 64 39.79 24.38 -5.15
C THR A 64 38.31 24.25 -5.54
N ASP A 65 37.87 23.02 -5.75
CA ASP A 65 36.44 22.74 -5.78
C ASP A 65 35.95 22.62 -4.34
N ALA A 66 35.26 23.65 -3.92
CA ALA A 66 34.52 23.62 -2.67
C ALA A 66 33.43 22.53 -2.82
N PRO A 67 33.29 21.61 -1.86
CA PRO A 67 32.16 20.70 -1.87
C PRO A 67 30.87 21.52 -1.74
N ILE A 68 30.05 21.46 -2.77
CA ILE A 68 28.63 21.86 -2.67
C ILE A 68 27.99 20.80 -1.77
N THR A 69 28.06 21.00 -0.46
CA THR A 69 27.16 20.37 0.47
C THR A 69 25.80 21.00 0.20
N SER A 70 25.01 20.34 -0.66
CA SER A 70 23.57 20.47 -0.57
C SER A 70 23.21 19.92 0.81
N GLU A 71 23.05 20.81 1.78
CA GLU A 71 22.33 20.48 3.00
C GLU A 71 20.91 20.13 2.57
N VAL A 72 20.67 18.85 2.33
CA VAL A 72 19.32 18.30 2.37
C VAL A 72 18.89 18.52 3.81
N SER A 73 18.05 19.52 3.99
CA SER A 73 17.40 19.79 5.28
C SER A 73 16.48 18.61 5.51
N ALA A 74 16.98 17.55 6.15
CA ALA A 74 16.14 16.50 6.69
C ALA A 74 15.21 17.21 7.70
N VAL A 75 13.93 17.34 7.35
CA VAL A 75 12.91 17.78 8.29
C VAL A 75 12.79 16.66 9.30
N PHE A 76 13.52 16.79 10.42
CA PHE A 76 13.43 15.83 11.50
C PHE A 76 12.05 15.99 12.14
N MET A 77 11.21 14.97 11.94
CA MET A 77 9.98 14.80 12.68
C MET A 77 10.34 14.71 14.18
N GLU A 78 9.65 15.46 15.04
CA GLU A 78 9.76 15.24 16.48
C GLU A 78 9.13 13.90 16.86
N GLU A 79 9.71 13.21 17.86
CA GLU A 79 9.13 11.98 18.40
C GLU A 79 7.70 12.22 18.89
N GLN A 80 6.76 11.38 18.49
CA GLN A 80 5.34 11.50 18.85
C GLN A 80 4.86 10.20 19.51
N THR A 81 4.24 10.33 20.70
CA THR A 81 3.53 9.21 21.31
C THR A 81 2.22 8.98 20.59
N LEU A 82 2.03 7.77 20.07
CA LEU A 82 0.86 7.38 19.31
C LEU A 82 -0.19 6.69 20.18
N LEU A 83 0.23 5.85 21.12
CA LEU A 83 -0.66 5.08 21.97
C LEU A 83 0.00 4.75 23.31
N GLU A 84 -0.79 4.84 24.37
CA GLU A 84 -0.52 4.27 25.68
C GLU A 84 -1.70 3.35 26.04
N TYR A 85 -1.44 2.04 26.19
CA TYR A 85 -2.47 1.04 26.44
C TYR A 85 -1.94 -0.06 27.34
N GLU A 86 -2.47 -0.22 28.57
CA GLU A 86 -2.19 -1.31 29.52
C GLU A 86 -0.72 -1.76 29.61
N GLY A 87 0.21 -0.79 29.66
CA GLY A 87 1.65 -1.04 29.75
C GLY A 87 2.36 -1.14 28.40
N LEU A 88 1.66 -1.02 27.29
CA LEU A 88 2.21 -0.83 25.96
C LEU A 88 2.30 0.67 25.66
N SER A 89 3.48 1.15 25.25
CA SER A 89 3.70 2.50 24.71
C SER A 89 4.15 2.37 23.26
N LEU A 90 3.50 3.10 22.35
CA LEU A 90 3.85 3.14 20.93
C LEU A 90 4.20 4.57 20.53
N LYS A 91 5.31 4.73 19.79
CA LYS A 91 5.83 5.99 19.34
C LYS A 91 6.21 5.98 17.88
N ALA A 92 6.01 7.12 17.20
CA ALA A 92 6.66 7.43 15.93
C ALA A 92 7.95 8.20 16.24
N LEU A 93 9.09 7.71 15.76
CA LEU A 93 10.40 8.27 16.07
C LEU A 93 10.89 9.23 14.98
N SER A 94 10.73 8.86 13.71
CA SER A 94 11.19 9.65 12.58
C SER A 94 10.48 9.28 11.30
N TRP A 95 10.47 10.20 10.35
CA TRP A 95 10.01 10.03 8.98
C TRP A 95 11.18 10.21 8.02
N ASP A 96 11.35 9.26 7.11
CA ASP A 96 12.30 9.34 6.01
C ASP A 96 11.53 9.58 4.69
N PRO A 97 11.57 10.80 4.13
CA PRO A 97 10.84 11.12 2.91
C PRO A 97 11.42 10.44 1.66
N ASP A 98 12.71 10.12 1.64
CA ASP A 98 13.37 9.53 0.48
C ASP A 98 12.94 8.08 0.25
N THR A 99 12.62 7.37 1.32
CA THR A 99 12.20 5.97 1.30
C THR A 99 10.75 5.77 1.70
N ALA A 100 10.04 6.85 2.05
CA ALA A 100 8.68 6.85 2.56
C ALA A 100 8.48 5.89 3.76
N ASN A 101 9.43 5.92 4.70
CA ASN A 101 9.44 5.06 5.89
C ASN A 101 9.15 5.85 7.16
N LEU A 102 8.18 5.38 7.95
CA LEU A 102 7.91 5.86 9.29
C LEU A 102 8.46 4.86 10.31
N ILE A 103 9.42 5.29 11.14
CA ILE A 103 10.00 4.42 12.17
C ILE A 103 9.10 4.39 13.39
N ILE A 104 8.62 3.21 13.74
CA ILE A 104 7.74 2.96 14.89
C ILE A 104 8.48 2.15 15.92
N GLN A 105 8.40 2.61 17.17
CA GLN A 105 8.93 1.93 18.34
C GLN A 105 7.78 1.56 19.29
N ALA A 106 7.79 0.32 19.77
CA ALA A 106 6.91 -0.16 20.83
C ALA A 106 7.72 -0.58 22.05
N GLN A 107 7.28 -0.16 23.24
CA GLN A 107 7.76 -0.67 24.51
C GLN A 107 6.59 -1.32 25.24
N ASN A 108 6.72 -2.61 25.50
CA ASN A 108 5.70 -3.42 26.17
C ASN A 108 6.20 -3.85 27.56
N SER A 109 5.60 -3.29 28.61
CA SER A 109 5.84 -3.65 30.00
C SER A 109 4.71 -4.52 30.58
N SER A 110 3.77 -4.96 29.72
CA SER A 110 2.68 -5.88 30.10
C SER A 110 3.13 -7.32 30.06
N ALA A 111 2.29 -8.22 30.59
CA ALA A 111 2.51 -9.66 30.54
C ALA A 111 1.99 -10.32 29.23
N GLN A 112 1.46 -9.53 28.30
CA GLN A 112 0.84 -10.01 27.05
C GLN A 112 1.71 -9.68 25.84
N ASP A 113 1.78 -10.60 24.87
CA ASP A 113 2.38 -10.38 23.56
C ASP A 113 1.36 -9.70 22.63
N TYR A 114 1.76 -8.68 21.89
CA TYR A 114 0.91 -7.98 20.94
C TYR A 114 1.42 -8.07 19.51
N THR A 115 0.48 -8.12 18.56
CA THR A 115 0.72 -7.75 17.17
C THR A 115 0.08 -6.38 16.93
N ILE A 116 0.86 -5.43 16.45
CA ILE A 116 0.45 -4.05 16.20
C ILE A 116 0.35 -3.85 14.69
N GLN A 117 -0.79 -3.32 14.23
CA GLN A 117 -1.01 -2.98 12.83
C GLN A 117 -1.60 -1.57 12.72
N PHE A 118 -1.42 -0.95 11.55
CA PHE A 118 -2.15 0.24 11.16
C PHE A 118 -3.35 -0.15 10.30
N SER A 119 -4.40 0.66 10.35
CA SER A 119 -5.58 0.51 9.50
C SER A 119 -6.19 1.86 9.16
N ASP A 120 -6.93 1.89 8.06
CA ASP A 120 -7.57 3.11 7.54
C ASP A 120 -6.56 4.27 7.41
N THR A 121 -5.35 3.95 6.94
CA THR A 121 -4.26 4.91 6.90
C THR A 121 -4.39 5.85 5.70
N SER A 122 -4.15 7.13 5.93
CA SER A 122 -4.10 8.14 4.88
C SER A 122 -2.88 9.05 5.04
N VAL A 123 -2.31 9.46 3.92
CA VAL A 123 -1.25 10.46 3.83
C VAL A 123 -1.83 11.68 3.13
N ASN A 124 -1.77 12.86 3.76
CA ASN A 124 -2.33 14.11 3.24
C ASN A 124 -3.81 13.95 2.78
N ASN A 125 -4.61 13.14 3.49
CA ASN A 125 -5.99 12.74 3.17
C ASN A 125 -6.18 11.80 1.97
N TYR A 126 -5.12 11.33 1.30
CA TYR A 126 -5.20 10.20 0.38
C TYR A 126 -5.05 8.88 1.15
N MET A 127 -5.92 7.92 0.88
CA MET A 127 -5.82 6.57 1.42
C MET A 127 -4.60 5.87 0.82
N VAL A 128 -3.58 5.68 1.65
CA VAL A 128 -2.34 4.97 1.32
C VAL A 128 -1.94 4.15 2.52
N GLU A 129 -2.08 2.83 2.41
CA GLU A 129 -1.77 1.92 3.52
C GLU A 129 -0.30 1.50 3.50
N PRO A 130 0.42 1.60 4.61
CA PRO A 130 1.78 1.11 4.68
C PRO A 130 1.82 -0.41 4.86
N ASN A 131 2.92 -1.03 4.44
CA ASN A 131 3.26 -2.37 4.85
C ASN A 131 3.77 -2.34 6.30
N PHE A 132 2.86 -2.55 7.25
CA PHE A 132 3.20 -2.52 8.68
C PHE A 132 2.47 -3.59 9.48
N SER A 133 3.23 -4.42 10.15
CA SER A 133 2.77 -5.34 11.19
C SER A 133 3.95 -5.63 12.11
N MET A 134 3.86 -5.32 13.40
CA MET A 134 4.95 -5.44 14.36
C MET A 134 4.53 -6.32 15.53
N ASN A 135 5.33 -7.34 15.81
CA ASN A 135 5.17 -8.16 17.01
C ASN A 135 6.04 -7.62 18.13
N VAL A 136 5.45 -7.41 19.30
CA VAL A 136 6.18 -7.04 20.52
C VAL A 136 5.84 -8.00 21.65
N LYS A 137 6.88 -8.62 22.22
CA LYS A 137 6.76 -9.56 23.33
C LYS A 137 6.47 -8.85 24.65
N ALA A 138 5.92 -9.58 25.61
CA ALA A 138 5.83 -9.17 27.01
C ALA A 138 7.22 -8.76 27.53
N ASP A 139 7.29 -7.71 28.33
CA ASP A 139 8.51 -7.14 28.90
C ASP A 139 9.63 -6.83 27.88
N ALA A 140 9.26 -6.46 26.63
CA ALA A 140 10.20 -6.23 25.54
C ALA A 140 9.98 -4.89 24.81
N GLN A 141 10.98 -4.52 24.01
CA GLN A 141 10.92 -3.40 23.07
C GLN A 141 11.09 -3.93 21.65
N ALA A 142 10.41 -3.32 20.71
CA ALA A 142 10.53 -3.59 19.28
C ALA A 142 10.57 -2.29 18.49
N GLU A 143 11.23 -2.30 17.34
CA GLU A 143 11.26 -1.19 16.40
C GLU A 143 11.05 -1.74 14.98
N LYS A 144 10.25 -1.07 14.17
CA LYS A 144 9.96 -1.47 12.81
C LYS A 144 9.53 -0.27 11.96
N ASN A 145 9.88 -0.32 10.67
CA ASN A 145 9.40 0.63 9.68
C ASN A 145 7.96 0.32 9.28
N ALA A 146 7.12 1.34 9.22
CA ALA A 146 5.91 1.34 8.43
C ALA A 146 6.29 1.87 7.04
N GLU A 147 6.30 0.97 6.05
CA GLU A 147 6.82 1.21 4.71
C GLU A 147 5.66 1.62 3.78
N PHE A 148 5.66 2.85 3.30
CA PHE A 148 4.72 3.34 2.30
C PHE A 148 5.28 3.13 0.89
N SER A 149 4.39 2.94 -0.09
CA SER A 149 4.77 2.81 -1.49
C SER A 149 4.96 4.18 -2.13
N LEU A 150 6.15 4.43 -2.69
CA LEU A 150 6.40 5.64 -3.48
C LEU A 150 5.55 5.67 -4.75
N ASP A 151 5.24 4.52 -5.35
CA ASP A 151 4.35 4.42 -6.51
C ASP A 151 2.91 4.85 -6.16
N ASP A 152 2.45 4.58 -4.93
CA ASP A 152 1.16 5.06 -4.45
C ASP A 152 1.20 6.58 -4.21
N PHE A 153 2.31 7.11 -3.70
CA PHE A 153 2.49 8.56 -3.57
C PHE A 153 2.44 9.24 -4.93
N ASP A 154 3.17 8.73 -5.91
CA ASP A 154 3.17 9.24 -7.28
C ASP A 154 1.77 9.17 -7.90
N SER A 155 1.05 8.06 -7.71
CA SER A 155 -0.32 7.88 -8.19
C SER A 155 -1.29 8.89 -7.59
N CYS A 156 -1.06 9.30 -6.34
CA CYS A 156 -1.84 10.29 -5.61
C CYS A 156 -1.33 11.74 -5.79
N GLY A 157 -0.17 11.94 -6.44
CA GLY A 157 0.47 13.25 -6.54
C GLY A 157 0.92 13.79 -5.18
N ILE A 158 1.39 12.91 -4.29
CA ILE A 158 1.95 13.27 -2.98
C ILE A 158 3.43 13.54 -3.16
N GLU A 159 3.81 14.82 -3.28
CA GLU A 159 5.21 15.23 -3.38
C GLU A 159 5.92 15.25 -2.01
N GLU A 160 5.17 15.55 -0.95
CA GLU A 160 5.66 15.62 0.42
C GLU A 160 4.57 15.13 1.37
N ALA A 161 4.88 14.11 2.16
CA ALA A 161 4.00 13.67 3.23
C ALA A 161 4.11 14.64 4.41
N THR A 162 3.08 15.45 4.63
CA THR A 162 3.04 16.41 5.75
C THR A 162 2.31 15.85 6.95
N GLN A 163 1.38 14.91 6.71
CA GLN A 163 0.52 14.34 7.72
C GLN A 163 0.15 12.90 7.37
N ILE A 164 0.29 12.00 8.33
CA ILE A 164 -0.24 10.64 8.28
C ILE A 164 -1.36 10.53 9.32
N GLN A 165 -2.52 10.02 8.92
CA GLN A 165 -3.59 9.65 9.84
C GLN A 165 -3.85 8.16 9.76
N THR A 166 -3.95 7.49 10.90
CA THR A 166 -4.15 6.05 10.98
C THR A 166 -4.89 5.67 12.25
N LYS A 167 -5.51 4.49 12.27
CA LYS A 167 -5.93 3.80 13.50
C LYS A 167 -4.89 2.74 13.85
N ILE A 168 -4.69 2.51 15.14
CA ILE A 168 -3.84 1.43 15.65
C ILE A 168 -4.73 0.26 16.04
N LEU A 169 -4.45 -0.91 15.47
CA LEU A 169 -5.02 -2.18 15.88
C LEU A 169 -4.02 -2.91 16.77
N LEU A 170 -4.46 -3.28 17.98
CA LEU A 170 -3.75 -4.22 18.83
C LEU A 170 -4.45 -5.57 18.72
N LEU A 171 -3.68 -6.58 18.33
CA LEU A 171 -4.14 -7.95 18.18
C LEU A 171 -3.42 -8.84 19.20
N ASP A 172 -4.10 -9.87 19.66
CA ASP A 172 -3.44 -10.99 20.32
C ASP A 172 -2.45 -11.66 19.35
N SER A 173 -1.19 -11.84 19.75
CA SER A 173 -0.15 -12.31 18.83
C SER A 173 -0.28 -13.78 18.44
N VAL A 174 -1.19 -14.55 19.04
CA VAL A 174 -1.43 -15.98 18.77
C VAL A 174 -2.74 -16.21 18.04
N SER A 175 -3.84 -15.65 18.57
CA SER A 175 -5.18 -15.81 17.98
C SER A 175 -5.47 -14.81 16.87
N PHE A 176 -4.76 -13.68 16.85
CA PHE A 176 -5.03 -12.52 15.99
C PHE A 176 -6.39 -11.87 16.22
N ASP A 177 -7.03 -12.16 17.36
CA ASP A 177 -8.23 -11.45 17.77
C ASP A 177 -7.90 -10.00 18.10
N THR A 178 -8.79 -9.08 17.70
CA THR A 178 -8.64 -7.68 18.01
C THR A 178 -8.87 -7.42 19.49
N ILE A 179 -7.85 -6.91 20.17
CA ILE A 179 -7.90 -6.52 21.59
C ILE A 179 -8.37 -5.07 21.70
N TYR A 180 -7.83 -4.20 20.87
CA TYR A 180 -8.12 -2.77 20.92
C TYR A 180 -7.97 -2.14 19.52
N THR A 181 -8.83 -1.18 19.23
CA THR A 181 -8.72 -0.30 18.06
C THR A 181 -8.77 1.14 18.55
N SER A 182 -7.78 1.94 18.17
CA SER A 182 -7.76 3.37 18.54
C SER A 182 -8.74 4.18 17.69
N ASP A 183 -9.05 5.40 18.16
CA ASP A 183 -9.51 6.46 17.28
C ASP A 183 -8.41 6.82 16.27
N TYR A 184 -8.72 7.70 15.30
CA TYR A 184 -7.72 8.22 14.38
C TYR A 184 -6.64 9.00 15.13
N ILE A 185 -5.39 8.67 14.84
CA ILE A 185 -4.19 9.34 15.33
C ILE A 185 -3.57 10.10 14.17
N THR A 186 -3.14 11.32 14.43
CA THR A 186 -2.46 12.17 13.45
C THR A 186 -0.97 12.23 13.78
N ILE A 187 -0.14 11.89 12.81
CA ILE A 187 1.31 11.95 12.88
C ILE A 187 1.77 13.06 11.94
N GLN A 188 2.45 14.09 12.47
CA GLN A 188 2.99 15.18 11.67
C GLN A 188 4.37 14.76 11.15
N THR A 189 4.51 14.71 9.81
CA THR A 189 5.74 14.28 9.14
C THR A 189 6.44 15.40 8.40
N GLY A 190 5.78 16.54 8.21
CA GLY A 190 6.28 17.70 7.50
C GLY A 190 5.59 19.01 7.91
N ASP A 191 5.68 20.02 7.06
CA ASP A 191 5.09 21.34 7.29
C ASP A 191 3.56 21.27 7.16
N SER A 192 2.87 21.45 8.30
CA SER A 192 1.40 21.42 8.36
C SER A 192 0.71 22.53 7.57
N ASP A 193 1.43 23.60 7.21
CA ASP A 193 0.89 24.70 6.43
C ASP A 193 0.83 24.37 4.92
N LYS A 194 1.56 23.36 4.47
CA LYS A 194 1.48 22.85 3.11
C LYS A 194 0.19 22.06 2.90
N GLN A 195 -0.56 22.44 1.89
CA GLN A 195 -1.80 21.76 1.53
C GLN A 195 -1.58 20.84 0.32
N GLN A 196 -2.10 19.63 0.42
CA GLN A 196 -2.15 18.71 -0.71
C GLN A 196 -3.06 19.27 -1.81
N ILE A 197 -2.55 19.31 -3.03
CA ILE A 197 -3.35 19.60 -4.22
C ILE A 197 -3.91 18.27 -4.73
N PHE A 198 -5.24 18.16 -4.78
CA PHE A 198 -5.90 16.97 -5.32
C PHE A 198 -6.05 17.14 -6.83
N ASP A 199 -5.48 16.21 -7.60
CA ASP A 199 -5.66 16.19 -9.05
C ASP A 199 -7.02 15.61 -9.40
N GLU A 200 -7.97 16.48 -9.73
CA GLU A 200 -9.31 16.12 -10.20
C GLU A 200 -9.44 16.17 -11.73
N SER A 201 -8.33 16.15 -12.48
CA SER A 201 -8.37 16.02 -13.93
C SER A 201 -8.83 14.63 -14.36
N GLY A 202 -9.41 14.50 -15.54
CA GLY A 202 -9.88 13.24 -16.09
C GLY A 202 -11.37 13.27 -16.44
N GLU A 203 -11.91 12.13 -16.85
CA GLU A 203 -13.32 11.99 -17.17
C GLU A 203 -14.15 11.68 -15.92
N ILE A 204 -15.14 12.53 -15.64
CA ILE A 204 -16.03 12.34 -14.50
C ILE A 204 -16.93 11.13 -14.78
N LEU A 205 -16.81 10.09 -13.95
CA LEU A 205 -17.64 8.90 -14.00
C LEU A 205 -18.92 9.06 -13.17
N TYR A 206 -18.80 9.73 -12.03
CA TYR A 206 -19.89 10.00 -11.11
C TYR A 206 -19.57 11.22 -10.24
N ASP A 207 -20.54 12.12 -10.02
CA ASP A 207 -20.40 13.28 -9.13
C ASP A 207 -21.78 13.68 -8.59
N GLN A 208 -22.22 12.98 -7.53
CA GLN A 208 -23.51 13.26 -6.88
C GLN A 208 -23.42 12.92 -5.38
N ASP A 209 -24.24 13.62 -4.60
CA ASP A 209 -24.48 13.36 -3.17
C ASP A 209 -23.19 13.28 -2.31
N GLY A 210 -22.12 14.02 -2.71
CA GLY A 210 -20.85 14.05 -2.00
C GLY A 210 -19.88 12.92 -2.38
N LEU A 211 -20.24 12.00 -3.27
CA LEU A 211 -19.34 11.01 -3.84
C LEU A 211 -18.93 11.44 -5.25
N LYS A 212 -17.62 11.47 -5.50
CA LYS A 212 -17.05 11.76 -6.83
C LYS A 212 -16.12 10.64 -7.27
N LEU A 213 -16.29 10.18 -8.51
CA LEU A 213 -15.39 9.25 -9.19
C LEU A 213 -14.91 9.87 -10.50
N ILE A 214 -13.59 9.82 -10.73
CA ILE A 214 -12.96 10.33 -11.95
C ILE A 214 -12.06 9.24 -12.53
N SER A 215 -12.22 8.96 -13.83
CA SER A 215 -11.30 8.09 -14.56
C SER A 215 -9.97 8.80 -14.77
N LYS A 216 -8.88 8.16 -14.35
CA LYS A 216 -7.51 8.57 -14.63
C LYS A 216 -6.90 7.81 -15.82
N GLY A 217 -7.73 6.99 -16.49
CA GLY A 217 -7.32 6.18 -17.63
C GLY A 217 -6.81 4.80 -17.26
N PHE A 218 -6.39 4.07 -18.28
CA PHE A 218 -5.86 2.71 -18.17
C PHE A 218 -4.34 2.71 -18.25
N VAL A 219 -3.72 1.90 -17.40
CA VAL A 219 -2.27 1.66 -17.39
C VAL A 219 -2.05 0.16 -17.65
N ASP A 220 -1.07 -0.17 -18.48
CA ASP A 220 -0.68 -1.56 -18.70
C ASP A 220 0.12 -2.09 -17.49
N ASP A 221 -0.29 -3.26 -17.01
CA ASP A 221 0.40 -3.99 -15.97
C ASP A 221 0.87 -5.34 -16.52
N PRO A 222 2.18 -5.66 -16.45
CA PRO A 222 2.74 -6.86 -17.08
C PRO A 222 2.30 -8.17 -16.42
N GLU A 223 1.81 -8.13 -15.17
CA GLU A 223 1.39 -9.33 -14.43
C GLU A 223 -0.13 -9.55 -14.52
N TRP A 224 -0.90 -8.46 -14.49
CA TRP A 224 -2.35 -8.55 -14.35
C TRP A 224 -3.13 -8.20 -15.63
N GLY A 225 -2.58 -7.31 -16.49
CA GLY A 225 -3.25 -6.85 -17.70
C GLY A 225 -3.41 -5.34 -17.73
N LYS A 226 -4.64 -4.82 -17.54
CA LYS A 226 -4.88 -3.38 -17.49
C LYS A 226 -5.43 -2.96 -16.13
N LEU A 227 -4.85 -1.89 -15.60
CA LEU A 227 -5.32 -1.22 -14.39
C LEU A 227 -6.07 0.06 -14.78
N TRP A 228 -7.37 0.09 -14.59
CA TRP A 228 -8.14 1.31 -14.73
C TRP A 228 -8.03 2.11 -13.44
N LYS A 229 -7.27 3.20 -13.47
CA LYS A 229 -7.09 4.08 -12.33
C LYS A 229 -8.31 4.98 -12.14
N ILE A 230 -8.86 4.98 -10.94
CA ILE A 230 -10.06 5.75 -10.57
C ILE A 230 -9.73 6.58 -9.32
N TYR A 231 -9.83 7.91 -9.47
CA TYR A 231 -9.83 8.82 -8.33
C TYR A 231 -11.20 8.80 -7.67
N ILE A 232 -11.23 8.76 -6.35
CA ILE A 232 -12.42 8.72 -5.51
C ILE A 232 -12.32 9.81 -4.46
N SER A 233 -13.37 10.65 -4.31
CA SER A 233 -13.53 11.58 -3.19
C SER A 233 -14.81 11.24 -2.45
N ASN A 234 -14.70 11.01 -1.14
CA ASN A 234 -15.83 10.78 -0.26
C ASN A 234 -16.07 12.01 0.63
N ASP A 235 -16.92 12.90 0.17
CA ASP A 235 -17.41 14.05 0.92
C ASP A 235 -18.86 13.81 1.42
N THR A 236 -19.31 12.55 1.52
CA THR A 236 -20.57 12.14 2.15
C THR A 236 -20.46 12.19 3.67
N ASP A 237 -21.51 11.83 4.38
CA ASP A 237 -21.56 11.74 5.84
C ASP A 237 -21.24 10.34 6.41
N GLN A 238 -20.80 9.40 5.56
CA GLN A 238 -20.52 8.00 5.93
C GLN A 238 -19.21 7.49 5.34
N ASP A 239 -18.54 6.63 6.09
CA ASP A 239 -17.42 5.84 5.55
C ASP A 239 -17.95 4.86 4.52
N LEU A 240 -17.26 4.74 3.38
CA LEU A 240 -17.71 3.92 2.26
C LEU A 240 -16.69 2.82 1.94
N CYS A 241 -17.18 1.59 1.83
CA CYS A 241 -16.53 0.52 1.09
C CYS A 241 -17.16 0.46 -0.31
N ILE A 242 -16.35 0.75 -1.31
CA ILE A 242 -16.77 0.91 -2.71
C ILE A 242 -16.25 -0.29 -3.48
N TYR A 243 -17.10 -1.02 -4.19
CA TYR A 243 -16.65 -2.15 -4.99
C TYR A 243 -17.52 -2.37 -6.24
N SER A 244 -16.93 -3.01 -7.25
CA SER A 244 -17.62 -3.55 -8.41
C SER A 244 -17.09 -4.95 -8.71
N PRO A 245 -17.96 -5.95 -8.89
CA PRO A 245 -17.51 -7.33 -9.19
C PRO A 245 -17.16 -7.53 -10.66
N ASP A 246 -17.74 -6.72 -11.56
CA ASP A 246 -17.59 -6.84 -13.00
C ASP A 246 -17.54 -5.48 -13.69
N VAL A 247 -17.05 -5.49 -14.93
CA VAL A 247 -17.09 -4.37 -15.88
C VAL A 247 -17.47 -4.86 -17.26
N THR A 248 -18.24 -4.07 -17.99
CA THR A 248 -18.48 -4.29 -19.41
C THR A 248 -17.54 -3.38 -20.20
N LEU A 249 -16.55 -3.98 -20.90
CA LEU A 249 -15.61 -3.28 -21.78
C LEU A 249 -15.94 -3.62 -23.24
N ASN A 250 -16.13 -2.61 -24.09
CA ASN A 250 -16.45 -2.79 -25.51
C ASN A 250 -17.54 -3.87 -25.73
N ASP A 251 -18.64 -3.80 -24.95
CA ASP A 251 -19.78 -4.73 -24.95
C ASP A 251 -19.53 -6.15 -24.41
N HIS A 252 -18.35 -6.43 -23.85
CA HIS A 252 -18.03 -7.70 -23.18
C HIS A 252 -17.96 -7.52 -21.66
N THR A 253 -18.80 -8.26 -20.93
CA THR A 253 -18.76 -8.24 -19.45
C THR A 253 -17.74 -9.26 -18.96
N MET A 254 -16.89 -8.83 -18.03
CA MET A 254 -15.84 -9.65 -17.43
C MET A 254 -15.69 -9.31 -15.94
N ASP A 255 -15.20 -10.28 -15.19
CA ASP A 255 -14.90 -10.11 -13.78
C ASP A 255 -13.71 -9.15 -13.59
N VAL A 256 -13.74 -8.38 -12.52
CA VAL A 256 -12.65 -7.45 -12.16
C VAL A 256 -12.35 -7.51 -10.67
N ILE A 257 -11.16 -7.07 -10.31
CA ILE A 257 -10.84 -6.77 -8.92
C ILE A 257 -10.92 -5.25 -8.76
N PHE A 258 -11.94 -4.78 -8.05
CA PHE A 258 -12.08 -3.37 -7.67
C PHE A 258 -12.75 -3.24 -6.32
N SER A 259 -12.00 -2.72 -5.36
CA SER A 259 -12.52 -2.36 -4.03
C SER A 259 -11.68 -1.26 -3.42
N ALA A 260 -12.32 -0.31 -2.76
CA ALA A 260 -11.67 0.75 -1.99
C ALA A 260 -12.48 1.08 -0.74
N THR A 261 -11.82 1.23 0.40
CA THR A 261 -12.41 1.85 1.58
C THR A 261 -11.98 3.31 1.62
N VAL A 262 -12.95 4.21 1.62
CA VAL A 262 -12.72 5.65 1.63
C VAL A 262 -13.56 6.27 2.75
N PRO A 263 -12.97 6.58 3.90
CA PRO A 263 -13.63 7.27 5.00
C PRO A 263 -14.09 8.68 4.63
N VAL A 264 -14.99 9.23 5.44
CA VAL A 264 -15.49 10.60 5.29
C VAL A 264 -14.35 11.60 5.17
N GLY A 265 -14.42 12.48 4.16
CA GLY A 265 -13.43 13.53 3.88
C GLY A 265 -12.12 13.03 3.28
N LYS A 266 -11.99 11.73 3.01
CA LYS A 266 -10.80 11.14 2.41
C LYS A 266 -10.93 10.99 0.89
N LYS A 267 -9.77 10.83 0.25
CA LYS A 267 -9.60 10.60 -1.18
C LYS A 267 -8.84 9.30 -1.39
N ALA A 268 -9.02 8.68 -2.55
CA ALA A 268 -8.24 7.52 -2.97
C ALA A 268 -7.97 7.56 -4.46
N VAL A 269 -6.85 6.98 -4.89
CA VAL A 269 -6.64 6.55 -6.27
C VAL A 269 -6.58 5.02 -6.25
N SER A 270 -7.63 4.38 -6.73
CA SER A 270 -7.75 2.92 -6.72
C SER A 270 -7.70 2.36 -8.14
N SER A 271 -7.28 1.10 -8.27
CA SER A 271 -7.18 0.43 -9.55
C SER A 271 -8.27 -0.64 -9.69
N MET A 272 -9.05 -0.56 -10.76
CA MET A 272 -9.88 -1.67 -11.22
C MET A 272 -9.01 -2.55 -12.13
N THR A 273 -8.72 -3.76 -11.67
CA THR A 273 -7.88 -4.70 -12.42
C THR A 273 -8.71 -5.48 -13.43
N VAL A 274 -8.35 -5.34 -14.70
CA VAL A 274 -8.90 -6.10 -15.84
C VAL A 274 -7.86 -7.11 -16.30
N PHE A 275 -8.18 -8.39 -16.20
CA PHE A 275 -7.21 -9.44 -16.46
C PHE A 275 -6.83 -9.56 -17.94
N GLN A 276 -5.54 -9.75 -18.23
CA GLN A 276 -5.05 -9.91 -19.60
C GLN A 276 -5.71 -11.09 -20.32
N SER A 277 -5.99 -12.18 -19.59
CA SER A 277 -6.68 -13.35 -20.13
C SER A 277 -8.06 -13.04 -20.71
N ASP A 278 -8.79 -12.10 -20.09
CA ASP A 278 -10.12 -11.72 -20.59
C ASP A 278 -10.02 -10.78 -21.78
N LEU A 279 -9.07 -9.85 -21.75
CA LEU A 279 -8.77 -9.01 -22.90
C LEU A 279 -8.40 -9.84 -24.14
N ASP A 280 -7.56 -10.86 -23.96
CA ASP A 280 -7.15 -11.79 -25.04
C ASP A 280 -8.32 -12.64 -25.54
N ASN A 281 -9.14 -13.19 -24.64
CA ASN A 281 -10.31 -14.01 -24.98
C ASN A 281 -11.31 -13.24 -25.85
N TYR A 282 -11.53 -11.96 -25.55
CA TYR A 282 -12.45 -11.11 -26.31
C TYR A 282 -11.75 -10.28 -27.40
N GLN A 283 -10.43 -10.45 -27.60
CA GLN A 283 -9.60 -9.74 -28.58
C GLN A 283 -9.68 -8.21 -28.43
N ILE A 284 -9.73 -7.74 -27.19
CA ILE A 284 -9.78 -6.32 -26.86
C ILE A 284 -8.36 -5.77 -26.84
N ASN A 285 -7.96 -5.07 -27.90
CA ASN A 285 -6.66 -4.42 -28.00
C ASN A 285 -6.72 -2.94 -27.51
N GLU A 286 -7.90 -2.32 -27.65
CA GLU A 286 -8.17 -0.95 -27.25
C GLU A 286 -9.51 -0.90 -26.52
N ILE A 287 -9.54 -0.21 -25.38
CA ILE A 287 -10.78 0.03 -24.61
C ILE A 287 -11.36 1.35 -25.05
N THR A 288 -12.51 1.30 -25.73
CA THR A 288 -13.22 2.49 -26.24
C THR A 288 -14.43 2.85 -25.41
N SER A 289 -14.93 1.90 -24.63
CA SER A 289 -16.03 2.12 -23.69
C SER A 289 -15.93 1.20 -22.50
N ALA A 290 -16.36 1.69 -21.34
CA ALA A 290 -16.46 0.91 -20.11
C ALA A 290 -17.76 1.27 -19.38
N ARG A 291 -18.40 0.26 -18.79
CA ARG A 291 -19.59 0.44 -17.95
C ARG A 291 -19.58 -0.55 -16.81
N PHE A 292 -19.95 -0.12 -15.61
CA PHE A 292 -20.03 -0.96 -14.44
C PHE A 292 -21.14 -0.50 -13.46
N THR A 293 -21.48 -1.35 -12.51
CA THR A 293 -22.33 -1.05 -11.36
C THR A 293 -21.47 -0.90 -10.13
N LEU A 294 -21.67 0.19 -9.40
CA LEU A 294 -20.94 0.48 -8.17
C LEU A 294 -21.82 0.08 -6.97
N HIS A 295 -21.24 -0.69 -6.07
CA HIS A 295 -21.87 -1.01 -4.78
C HIS A 295 -21.18 -0.23 -3.67
N LEU A 296 -21.96 0.58 -2.95
CA LEU A 296 -21.54 1.29 -1.75
C LEU A 296 -21.98 0.49 -0.53
N LYS A 297 -21.06 0.16 0.34
CA LYS A 297 -21.32 -0.59 1.57
C LYS A 297 -20.73 0.11 2.78
N ASN A 298 -21.32 -0.14 3.92
CA ASN A 298 -20.73 0.22 5.20
C ASN A 298 -19.48 -0.65 5.44
N PRO A 299 -18.28 -0.09 5.66
CA PRO A 299 -17.05 -0.87 5.78
C PRO A 299 -17.02 -1.78 7.03
N ALA A 300 -17.76 -1.45 8.09
CA ALA A 300 -17.79 -2.23 9.33
C ALA A 300 -18.80 -3.39 9.29
N THR A 301 -19.98 -3.17 8.69
CA THR A 301 -21.09 -4.17 8.67
C THR A 301 -21.23 -4.88 7.34
N PHE A 302 -20.63 -4.36 6.27
CA PHE A 302 -20.79 -4.79 4.87
C PHE A 302 -22.25 -4.73 4.36
N GLU A 303 -23.13 -4.05 5.07
CA GLU A 303 -24.48 -3.77 4.60
C GLU A 303 -24.45 -2.81 3.41
N THR A 304 -25.29 -3.08 2.42
CA THR A 304 -25.38 -2.21 1.23
C THR A 304 -26.07 -0.91 1.62
N ILE A 305 -25.36 0.20 1.39
CA ILE A 305 -25.87 1.56 1.54
C ILE A 305 -26.63 1.95 0.26
N GLN A 306 -25.97 1.76 -0.90
CA GLN A 306 -26.51 2.14 -2.20
C GLN A 306 -25.90 1.28 -3.32
N THR A 307 -26.65 1.13 -4.39
CA THR A 307 -26.14 0.60 -5.68
C THR A 307 -26.36 1.68 -6.73
N ILE A 308 -25.32 1.97 -7.51
CA ILE A 308 -25.31 2.98 -8.56
C ILE A 308 -25.05 2.25 -9.89
N ASP A 309 -26.10 2.18 -10.70
CA ASP A 309 -26.04 1.49 -12.00
C ASP A 309 -25.53 2.40 -13.11
N ASN A 310 -24.97 1.77 -14.15
CA ASN A 310 -24.60 2.39 -15.41
C ASN A 310 -23.56 3.52 -15.28
N ILE A 311 -22.60 3.40 -14.38
CA ILE A 311 -21.41 4.26 -14.40
C ILE A 311 -20.65 3.94 -15.68
N SER A 312 -20.34 4.94 -16.50
CA SER A 312 -19.76 4.72 -17.83
C SER A 312 -18.64 5.70 -18.15
N LEU A 313 -17.65 5.17 -18.92
CA LEU A 313 -16.59 5.89 -19.59
C LEU A 313 -16.85 5.84 -21.10
N GLY A 314 -16.72 6.96 -21.80
CA GLY A 314 -16.94 7.02 -23.24
C GLY A 314 -18.41 6.94 -23.62
N ASN A 315 -18.89 7.89 -24.41
CA ASN A 315 -20.27 8.08 -24.86
C ASN A 315 -21.28 8.49 -23.78
N GLN A 316 -21.31 9.81 -23.55
CA GLN A 316 -22.58 10.48 -23.19
C GLN A 316 -23.31 10.88 -24.46
#